data_18111afe1701d352e8e392047551902b
#
_entry.id   18111afe1701d352e8e392047551902b
#
_cell.length_a   1.000
_cell.length_b   1.000
_cell.length_c   1.000
_cell.angle_alpha   90.00
_cell.angle_beta   90.00
_cell.angle_gamma   90.00
#
_symmetry.space_group_name_H-M   'P 1'
#
loop_
_entity.id
_entity.type
_entity.pdbx_description
1 polymer ?
#
loop_
_entity_poly.entity_id
_entity_poly.type
_entity_poly.pdbx_seq_one_letter_code
_entity_poly.pdbx_strand_id
1 'polypeptide(L)'
;MRNVAGRWRHAWWIGGLVAMVALLGGVVPAGASTVTNPYSSGSNGYDVAQPNCSETLPTTGGFAIVGLGGGRPFTTNTCLSTEWAWATTHASTSPGPALYFNTGYSGAYGRDVTSAKCGTYEGPTFTKKLSKHDQSTYAQAWEIGCSEAAYASAVASNGGETPSMWWADIETGNSWSTNQTVNQYAVDGISYGMEKIASSSLGIWGVYSYPSAWDKIVGSGFTAVPPFEGDWGPSVTSLSCGTTGFSGAPVWIVQGGTSSGGVDKDTGCG
;
A
#
# COMPACT_ATOMS: atom_id res chain seq x y z
N MET A 1 31.50 44.94 -76.34
CA MET A 1 31.65 46.37 -75.99
C MET A 1 31.12 46.58 -74.58
N ARG A 2 31.93 47.25 -73.77
CA ARG A 2 31.71 47.82 -72.42
C ARG A 2 31.78 46.91 -71.22
N ASN A 3 32.95 47.01 -70.58
CA ASN A 3 33.26 46.86 -69.20
C ASN A 3 32.34 47.66 -68.27
N VAL A 4 32.01 47.17 -67.13
CA VAL A 4 31.97 47.99 -65.91
C VAL A 4 32.40 47.13 -64.72
N ALA A 5 33.45 47.56 -64.03
CA ALA A 5 33.96 47.08 -62.77
C ALA A 5 33.08 47.55 -61.64
N GLY A 6 33.03 46.80 -60.53
CA GLY A 6 32.30 47.24 -59.34
C GLY A 6 32.51 46.46 -58.10
N ARG A 7 33.55 46.80 -57.34
CA ARG A 7 33.63 46.98 -55.91
C ARG A 7 33.41 45.79 -54.97
N TRP A 8 34.50 45.33 -54.41
CA TRP A 8 34.59 44.51 -53.22
C TRP A 8 34.09 45.25 -51.98
N ARG A 9 33.14 44.66 -51.21
CA ARG A 9 32.79 45.10 -49.83
C ARG A 9 33.09 43.97 -48.90
N HIS A 10 34.05 44.19 -47.99
CA HIS A 10 34.36 43.34 -46.89
C HIS A 10 33.20 43.33 -45.90
N ALA A 11 32.57 42.16 -45.68
CA ALA A 11 31.62 41.98 -44.62
C ALA A 11 32.34 41.28 -43.45
N TRP A 12 32.36 41.97 -42.33
CA TRP A 12 32.91 41.50 -41.05
C TRP A 12 31.96 40.46 -40.47
N TRP A 13 32.46 39.27 -40.21
CA TRP A 13 31.77 38.26 -39.47
C TRP A 13 31.97 38.51 -37.97
N ILE A 14 30.93 38.96 -37.28
CA ILE A 14 30.89 38.99 -35.83
C ILE A 14 30.44 37.60 -35.42
N GLY A 15 31.36 36.83 -34.88
CA GLY A 15 31.10 35.54 -34.29
C GLY A 15 30.31 35.68 -32.98
N GLY A 16 29.02 35.44 -33.01
CA GLY A 16 28.22 35.31 -31.81
C GLY A 16 28.48 33.95 -31.12
N LEU A 17 29.16 33.98 -29.99
CA LEU A 17 29.25 32.81 -29.09
C LEU A 17 27.85 32.58 -28.47
N VAL A 18 27.11 31.60 -28.96
CA VAL A 18 25.91 31.11 -28.28
C VAL A 18 26.37 30.17 -27.17
N ALA A 19 26.36 30.68 -25.96
CA ALA A 19 26.54 29.85 -24.77
C ALA A 19 25.30 28.94 -24.62
N MET A 20 25.45 27.66 -24.95
CA MET A 20 24.46 26.63 -24.58
C MET A 20 24.51 26.45 -23.07
N VAL A 21 23.55 27.03 -22.37
CA VAL A 21 23.26 26.67 -21.00
C VAL A 21 22.58 25.29 -21.03
N ALA A 22 23.32 24.24 -20.75
CA ALA A 22 22.76 22.91 -20.49
C ALA A 22 21.99 22.98 -19.17
N LEU A 23 20.66 23.10 -19.27
CA LEU A 23 19.77 22.85 -18.15
C LEU A 23 19.87 21.36 -17.83
N LEU A 24 20.76 21.02 -16.87
CA LEU A 24 20.72 19.76 -16.17
C LEU A 24 19.39 19.74 -15.39
N GLY A 25 18.34 19.26 -16.03
CA GLY A 25 17.11 18.91 -15.35
C GLY A 25 17.45 17.80 -14.36
N GLY A 26 17.73 18.16 -13.11
CA GLY A 26 17.81 17.21 -12.01
C GLY A 26 16.46 16.48 -11.99
N VAL A 27 16.50 15.17 -12.20
CA VAL A 27 15.39 14.28 -11.86
C VAL A 27 15.26 14.41 -10.36
N VAL A 28 14.29 15.20 -9.89
CA VAL A 28 13.89 15.21 -8.48
C VAL A 28 13.33 13.82 -8.25
N PRO A 29 13.92 13.00 -7.36
CA PRO A 29 13.29 11.74 -7.01
C PRO A 29 11.88 12.09 -6.54
N ALA A 30 10.87 11.36 -7.03
CA ALA A 30 9.50 11.48 -6.54
C ALA A 30 9.60 11.43 -5.02
N GLY A 31 9.22 12.53 -4.36
CA GLY A 31 9.39 12.67 -2.93
C GLY A 31 8.70 11.50 -2.25
N ALA A 32 9.45 10.73 -1.48
CA ALA A 32 8.87 9.80 -0.54
C ALA A 32 7.86 10.61 0.28
N SER A 33 6.62 10.11 0.37
CA SER A 33 5.59 10.72 1.21
C SER A 33 6.21 10.94 2.59
N THR A 34 6.15 12.18 3.08
CA THR A 34 6.70 12.52 4.41
C THR A 34 5.65 12.22 5.49
N VAL A 35 4.83 11.19 5.29
CA VAL A 35 3.86 10.78 6.30
C VAL A 35 4.63 10.29 7.52
N THR A 36 4.39 10.97 8.62
CA THR A 36 5.00 10.61 9.90
C THR A 36 4.33 9.36 10.44
N ASN A 37 5.13 8.40 10.94
CA ASN A 37 4.62 7.24 11.65
C ASN A 37 3.66 7.70 12.78
N PRO A 38 2.39 7.29 12.77
CA PRO A 38 1.42 7.72 13.78
C PRO A 38 1.58 6.98 15.12
N TYR A 39 2.32 5.87 15.14
CA TYR A 39 2.50 5.05 16.35
C TYR A 39 3.72 5.51 17.14
N SER A 40 3.52 5.87 18.40
CA SER A 40 4.62 6.30 19.26
C SER A 40 5.63 5.19 19.53
N SER A 41 6.92 5.52 19.57
CA SER A 41 7.98 4.54 19.83
C SER A 41 7.79 3.80 21.14
N GLY A 42 7.83 2.47 21.08
CA GLY A 42 7.66 1.60 22.24
C GLY A 42 6.23 1.52 22.77
N SER A 43 5.25 2.14 22.13
CA SER A 43 3.84 1.97 22.51
C SER A 43 3.40 0.53 22.26
N ASN A 44 2.68 -0.06 23.23
CA ASN A 44 2.10 -1.38 23.06
C ASN A 44 0.72 -1.27 22.42
N GLY A 45 0.44 -2.12 21.46
CA GLY A 45 -0.85 -2.30 20.84
C GLY A 45 -1.27 -3.75 20.73
N TYR A 46 -2.45 -3.95 20.19
CA TYR A 46 -2.99 -5.29 19.92
C TYR A 46 -3.72 -5.28 18.59
N ASP A 47 -3.61 -6.40 17.88
CA ASP A 47 -4.47 -6.66 16.74
C ASP A 47 -5.39 -7.85 17.03
N VAL A 48 -6.63 -7.75 16.55
CA VAL A 48 -7.69 -8.72 16.74
C VAL A 48 -8.42 -9.00 15.44
N ALA A 49 -8.97 -10.18 15.30
CA ALA A 49 -9.72 -10.61 14.13
C ALA A 49 -10.78 -11.65 14.50
N GLN A 50 -11.52 -12.12 13.51
CA GLN A 50 -12.58 -13.12 13.71
C GLN A 50 -12.20 -14.33 14.58
N PRO A 51 -10.97 -14.89 14.58
CA PRO A 51 -10.60 -15.94 15.52
C PRO A 51 -10.70 -15.52 16.98
N ASN A 52 -10.61 -14.23 17.28
CA ASN A 52 -10.66 -13.69 18.64
C ASN A 52 -12.09 -13.37 19.14
N CYS A 53 -13.13 -13.68 18.36
CA CYS A 53 -14.54 -13.37 18.70
C CYS A 53 -14.99 -13.85 20.08
N SER A 54 -14.41 -14.93 20.58
CA SER A 54 -14.73 -15.52 21.88
C SER A 54 -13.67 -15.27 22.96
N GLU A 55 -12.60 -14.55 22.61
CA GLU A 55 -11.50 -14.29 23.53
C GLU A 55 -11.77 -13.08 24.45
N THR A 56 -11.08 -13.08 25.59
CA THR A 56 -11.08 -11.90 26.45
C THR A 56 -10.06 -10.90 25.94
N LEU A 57 -10.56 -9.80 25.37
CA LEU A 57 -9.72 -8.79 24.78
C LEU A 57 -8.99 -7.95 25.85
N PRO A 58 -7.74 -7.51 25.57
CA PRO A 58 -6.96 -6.69 26.51
C PRO A 58 -7.67 -5.36 26.85
N THR A 59 -7.56 -4.94 28.09
CA THR A 59 -8.17 -3.68 28.56
C THR A 59 -7.21 -2.49 28.61
N THR A 60 -5.95 -2.71 28.26
CA THR A 60 -4.90 -1.70 28.26
C THR A 60 -4.10 -1.80 26.97
N GLY A 61 -3.86 -0.66 26.32
CA GLY A 61 -3.05 -0.58 25.09
C GLY A 61 -2.94 0.87 24.63
N GLY A 62 -1.92 1.16 23.86
CA GLY A 62 -1.74 2.48 23.24
C GLY A 62 -2.42 2.59 21.88
N PHE A 63 -2.67 1.45 21.21
CA PHE A 63 -3.38 1.39 19.93
C PHE A 63 -4.03 0.02 19.72
N ALA A 64 -4.98 -0.03 18.79
CA ALA A 64 -5.67 -1.25 18.41
C ALA A 64 -5.87 -1.32 16.89
N ILE A 65 -5.77 -2.52 16.35
CA ILE A 65 -6.00 -2.81 14.93
C ILE A 65 -7.04 -3.93 14.86
N VAL A 66 -8.06 -3.79 14.03
CA VAL A 66 -9.15 -4.77 13.93
C VAL A 66 -9.21 -5.34 12.52
N GLY A 67 -9.24 -6.67 12.42
CA GLY A 67 -9.44 -7.39 11.16
C GLY A 67 -10.87 -7.29 10.68
N LEU A 68 -11.05 -6.64 9.54
CA LEU A 68 -12.36 -6.46 8.93
C LEU A 68 -12.86 -7.74 8.25
N GLY A 69 -11.95 -8.59 7.76
CA GLY A 69 -12.25 -9.78 6.99
C GLY A 69 -12.48 -11.03 7.85
N GLY A 70 -13.17 -12.03 7.27
CA GLY A 70 -13.30 -13.38 7.83
C GLY A 70 -12.13 -14.30 7.47
N GLY A 71 -10.91 -13.78 7.39
CA GLY A 71 -9.69 -14.51 7.05
C GLY A 71 -9.46 -14.74 5.55
N ARG A 72 -10.22 -14.08 4.67
CA ARG A 72 -10.07 -14.14 3.20
C ARG A 72 -10.53 -12.83 2.55
N PRO A 73 -10.03 -12.50 1.34
CA PRO A 73 -10.57 -11.39 0.55
C PRO A 73 -12.09 -11.49 0.37
N PHE A 74 -12.75 -10.36 0.29
CA PHE A 74 -14.20 -10.23 0.07
C PHE A 74 -15.07 -10.97 1.10
N THR A 75 -14.59 -11.06 2.36
CA THR A 75 -15.36 -11.61 3.48
C THR A 75 -15.41 -10.62 4.62
N THR A 76 -16.41 -10.77 5.50
CA THR A 76 -16.59 -9.90 6.66
C THR A 76 -16.40 -10.68 7.95
N ASN A 77 -15.71 -10.08 8.90
CA ASN A 77 -15.58 -10.56 10.26
C ASN A 77 -16.94 -10.50 10.98
N THR A 78 -17.42 -11.62 11.49
CA THR A 78 -18.76 -11.72 12.10
C THR A 78 -18.87 -11.00 13.45
N CYS A 79 -17.76 -10.66 14.09
CA CYS A 79 -17.73 -9.91 15.35
C CYS A 79 -17.10 -8.51 15.22
N LEU A 80 -16.97 -8.01 13.98
CA LEU A 80 -16.34 -6.71 13.68
C LEU A 80 -16.86 -5.59 14.60
N SER A 81 -18.18 -5.45 14.76
CA SER A 81 -18.76 -4.38 15.58
C SER A 81 -18.36 -4.47 17.06
N THR A 82 -18.22 -5.68 17.60
CA THR A 82 -17.80 -5.89 18.98
C THR A 82 -16.31 -5.57 19.15
N GLU A 83 -15.48 -6.04 18.25
CA GLU A 83 -14.02 -5.76 18.25
C GLU A 83 -13.75 -4.27 17.97
N TRP A 84 -14.53 -3.64 17.11
CA TRP A 84 -14.42 -2.20 16.87
C TRP A 84 -14.82 -1.37 18.09
N ALA A 85 -15.91 -1.74 18.79
CA ALA A 85 -16.31 -1.09 20.04
C ALA A 85 -15.22 -1.25 21.12
N TRP A 86 -14.59 -2.41 21.20
CA TRP A 86 -13.42 -2.61 22.06
C TRP A 86 -12.27 -1.69 21.66
N ALA A 87 -11.89 -1.66 20.38
CA ALA A 87 -10.78 -0.86 19.89
C ALA A 87 -10.99 0.65 20.16
N THR A 88 -12.19 1.16 19.92
CA THR A 88 -12.52 2.57 20.20
C THR A 88 -12.51 2.94 21.69
N THR A 89 -12.68 1.95 22.57
CA THR A 89 -12.67 2.17 24.02
C THR A 89 -11.27 2.07 24.62
N HIS A 90 -10.39 1.22 24.05
CA HIS A 90 -9.11 0.86 24.63
C HIS A 90 -7.88 1.35 23.85
N ALA A 91 -8.05 1.80 22.61
CA ALA A 91 -6.99 2.48 21.87
C ALA A 91 -6.84 3.93 22.34
N SER A 92 -5.63 4.47 22.19
CA SER A 92 -5.40 5.90 22.36
C SER A 92 -6.16 6.69 21.27
N THR A 93 -6.34 7.98 21.50
CA THR A 93 -6.95 8.87 20.49
C THR A 93 -5.99 9.24 19.35
N SER A 94 -4.71 8.88 19.47
CA SER A 94 -3.69 9.17 18.47
C SER A 94 -2.60 8.08 18.49
N PRO A 95 -2.56 7.21 17.47
CA PRO A 95 -3.58 7.07 16.44
C PRO A 95 -4.86 6.48 17.05
N GLY A 96 -6.01 6.82 16.47
CA GLY A 96 -7.24 6.08 16.75
C GLY A 96 -7.15 4.64 16.22
N PRO A 97 -8.22 3.83 16.41
CA PRO A 97 -8.22 2.45 15.94
C PRO A 97 -7.99 2.37 14.43
N ALA A 98 -7.27 1.34 14.01
CA ALA A 98 -7.03 1.02 12.60
C ALA A 98 -7.83 -0.21 12.17
N LEU A 99 -8.02 -0.37 10.87
CA LEU A 99 -8.55 -1.59 10.27
C LEU A 99 -7.51 -2.26 9.39
N TYR A 100 -7.50 -3.60 9.38
CA TYR A 100 -6.84 -4.34 8.33
C TYR A 100 -7.83 -5.22 7.57
N PHE A 101 -7.51 -5.57 6.33
CA PHE A 101 -8.30 -6.49 5.53
C PHE A 101 -7.41 -7.50 4.81
N ASN A 102 -7.90 -8.74 4.75
CA ASN A 102 -7.21 -9.82 4.04
C ASN A 102 -7.21 -9.53 2.54
N THR A 103 -6.09 -9.73 1.91
CA THR A 103 -5.88 -9.52 0.48
C THR A 103 -5.45 -10.82 -0.21
N GLY A 104 -5.50 -10.86 -1.54
CA GLY A 104 -5.04 -12.01 -2.28
C GLY A 104 -5.36 -11.91 -3.75
N TYR A 105 -4.88 -12.87 -4.52
CA TYR A 105 -5.26 -12.99 -5.92
C TYR A 105 -5.74 -14.40 -6.25
N SER A 106 -6.95 -14.44 -6.80
CA SER A 106 -7.47 -15.58 -7.54
C SER A 106 -8.30 -15.05 -8.71
N GLY A 107 -8.18 -15.64 -9.88
CA GLY A 107 -9.03 -15.27 -11.01
C GLY A 107 -10.54 -15.42 -10.71
N ALA A 108 -10.90 -16.24 -9.71
CA ALA A 108 -12.29 -16.38 -9.25
C ALA A 108 -12.82 -15.09 -8.58
N TYR A 109 -11.96 -14.24 -8.03
CA TYR A 109 -12.35 -12.95 -7.45
C TYR A 109 -12.75 -11.91 -8.49
N GLY A 110 -12.53 -12.17 -9.79
CA GLY A 110 -12.99 -11.28 -10.86
C GLY A 110 -14.51 -11.01 -10.85
N ARG A 111 -15.31 -11.89 -10.23
CA ARG A 111 -16.76 -11.69 -10.02
C ARG A 111 -17.07 -10.65 -8.94
N ASP A 112 -16.11 -10.36 -8.05
CA ASP A 112 -16.25 -9.44 -6.92
C ASP A 112 -15.69 -8.05 -7.25
N VAL A 113 -15.20 -7.85 -8.50
CA VAL A 113 -14.71 -6.55 -8.98
C VAL A 113 -15.85 -5.54 -8.99
N THR A 114 -15.61 -4.38 -8.38
CA THR A 114 -16.54 -3.26 -8.39
C THR A 114 -16.20 -2.25 -9.48
N SER A 115 -17.10 -2.05 -10.43
CA SER A 115 -16.94 -1.07 -11.50
C SER A 115 -17.02 0.38 -11.02
N ALA A 116 -17.54 0.63 -9.83
CA ALA A 116 -17.78 1.99 -9.35
C ALA A 116 -16.48 2.77 -9.02
N LYS A 117 -15.43 2.05 -8.61
CA LYS A 117 -14.14 2.67 -8.22
C LYS A 117 -12.93 2.04 -8.90
N CYS A 118 -13.03 0.78 -9.33
CA CYS A 118 -11.92 -0.05 -9.77
C CYS A 118 -12.17 -0.74 -11.11
N GLY A 119 -13.22 -0.38 -11.83
CA GLY A 119 -13.60 -1.01 -13.11
C GLY A 119 -12.83 -0.52 -14.34
N THR A 120 -11.88 0.40 -14.15
CA THR A 120 -10.97 0.85 -15.20
C THR A 120 -9.55 0.73 -14.67
N TYR A 121 -8.71 0.01 -15.42
CA TYR A 121 -7.30 -0.12 -15.08
C TYR A 121 -6.60 1.24 -15.10
N GLU A 122 -6.04 1.64 -13.97
CA GLU A 122 -5.23 2.85 -13.79
C GLU A 122 -3.81 2.54 -13.31
N GLY A 123 -3.41 1.27 -13.40
CA GLY A 123 -2.10 0.78 -13.00
C GLY A 123 -0.97 1.12 -13.99
N PRO A 124 0.22 0.54 -13.79
CA PRO A 124 1.39 0.78 -14.63
C PRO A 124 1.13 0.53 -16.12
N THR A 125 1.67 1.39 -16.97
CA THR A 125 1.49 1.27 -18.43
C THR A 125 2.08 -0.04 -18.95
N PHE A 126 1.29 -0.82 -19.65
CA PHE A 126 1.76 -2.06 -20.28
C PHE A 126 2.81 -1.78 -21.34
N THR A 127 3.89 -2.55 -21.34
CA THR A 127 4.87 -2.49 -22.42
C THR A 127 4.30 -3.08 -23.69
N LYS A 128 4.67 -2.53 -24.86
CA LYS A 128 4.21 -3.02 -26.18
C LYS A 128 4.61 -4.49 -26.47
N LYS A 129 5.50 -5.08 -25.66
CA LYS A 129 5.96 -6.46 -25.83
C LYS A 129 5.04 -7.50 -25.17
N LEU A 130 4.12 -7.08 -24.28
CA LEU A 130 3.20 -8.01 -23.63
C LEU A 130 2.12 -8.47 -24.61
N SER A 131 1.76 -9.75 -24.53
CA SER A 131 0.60 -10.28 -25.26
C SER A 131 -0.70 -9.63 -24.77
N LYS A 132 -1.75 -9.64 -25.61
CA LYS A 132 -3.06 -9.14 -25.18
C LYS A 132 -3.64 -9.96 -24.02
N HIS A 133 -3.32 -11.25 -23.97
CA HIS A 133 -3.73 -12.13 -22.88
C HIS A 133 -3.08 -11.72 -21.56
N ASP A 134 -1.76 -11.47 -21.55
CA ASP A 134 -1.06 -11.03 -20.35
C ASP A 134 -1.57 -9.67 -19.89
N GLN A 135 -1.78 -8.72 -20.82
CA GLN A 135 -2.35 -7.41 -20.50
C GLN A 135 -3.71 -7.52 -19.82
N SER A 136 -4.60 -8.41 -20.33
CA SER A 136 -5.92 -8.62 -19.71
C SER A 136 -5.83 -9.30 -18.35
N THR A 137 -4.90 -10.23 -18.17
CA THR A 137 -4.68 -10.91 -16.88
C THR A 137 -4.16 -9.93 -15.83
N TYR A 138 -3.20 -9.08 -16.20
CA TYR A 138 -2.63 -8.09 -15.29
C TYR A 138 -3.63 -6.98 -14.94
N ALA A 139 -4.41 -6.51 -15.91
CA ALA A 139 -5.49 -5.57 -15.65
C ALA A 139 -6.52 -6.15 -14.67
N GLN A 140 -6.96 -7.40 -14.90
CA GLN A 140 -7.87 -8.08 -13.98
C GLN A 140 -7.27 -8.23 -12.58
N ALA A 141 -5.98 -8.56 -12.45
CA ALA A 141 -5.33 -8.67 -11.16
C ALA A 141 -5.34 -7.33 -10.40
N TRP A 142 -5.03 -6.25 -11.09
CA TRP A 142 -5.10 -4.91 -10.54
C TRP A 142 -6.53 -4.52 -10.13
N GLU A 143 -7.53 -4.78 -10.95
CA GLU A 143 -8.94 -4.50 -10.68
C GLU A 143 -9.44 -5.29 -9.46
N ILE A 144 -9.01 -6.54 -9.30
CA ILE A 144 -9.30 -7.36 -8.11
C ILE A 144 -8.71 -6.69 -6.87
N GLY A 145 -7.41 -6.38 -6.87
CA GLY A 145 -6.75 -5.76 -5.72
C GLY A 145 -7.36 -4.41 -5.33
N CYS A 146 -7.66 -3.53 -6.29
CA CYS A 146 -8.36 -2.28 -6.03
C CYS A 146 -9.75 -2.54 -5.42
N SER A 147 -10.46 -3.58 -5.90
CA SER A 147 -11.80 -3.92 -5.40
C SER A 147 -11.79 -4.49 -3.97
N GLU A 148 -10.69 -5.13 -3.55
CA GLU A 148 -10.53 -5.56 -2.14
C GLU A 148 -10.55 -4.38 -1.18
N ALA A 149 -9.79 -3.32 -1.48
CA ALA A 149 -9.82 -2.09 -0.70
C ALA A 149 -11.20 -1.41 -0.75
N ALA A 150 -11.83 -1.36 -1.93
CA ALA A 150 -13.18 -0.79 -2.07
C ALA A 150 -14.24 -1.58 -1.27
N TYR A 151 -14.13 -2.92 -1.24
CA TYR A 151 -14.98 -3.78 -0.42
C TYR A 151 -14.77 -3.51 1.06
N ALA A 152 -13.52 -3.43 1.51
CA ALA A 152 -13.17 -3.11 2.90
C ALA A 152 -13.80 -1.78 3.33
N SER A 153 -13.66 -0.74 2.50
CA SER A 153 -14.29 0.57 2.75
C SER A 153 -15.82 0.49 2.84
N ALA A 154 -16.45 -0.32 1.99
CA ALA A 154 -17.90 -0.47 2.01
C ALA A 154 -18.37 -1.19 3.28
N VAL A 155 -17.66 -2.24 3.71
CA VAL A 155 -17.99 -2.95 4.97
C VAL A 155 -17.86 -2.02 6.15
N ALA A 156 -16.73 -1.31 6.30
CA ALA A 156 -16.52 -0.35 7.38
C ALA A 156 -17.59 0.75 7.39
N SER A 157 -17.90 1.34 6.23
CA SER A 157 -18.91 2.39 6.13
C SER A 157 -20.31 1.90 6.52
N ASN A 158 -20.67 0.67 6.17
CA ASN A 158 -21.95 0.07 6.51
C ASN A 158 -22.08 -0.26 8.01
N GLY A 159 -20.98 -0.58 8.67
CA GLY A 159 -20.91 -0.83 10.11
C GLY A 159 -20.76 0.47 10.94
N GLY A 160 -20.39 1.57 10.31
CA GLY A 160 -20.09 2.84 10.98
C GLY A 160 -18.67 2.92 11.54
N GLU A 161 -17.80 2.01 11.14
CA GLU A 161 -16.39 2.04 11.52
C GLU A 161 -15.65 3.16 10.75
N THR A 162 -14.90 3.98 11.49
CA THR A 162 -14.12 5.10 10.94
C THR A 162 -12.65 4.96 11.33
N PRO A 163 -11.88 4.14 10.61
CA PRO A 163 -10.50 3.87 10.98
C PRO A 163 -9.60 5.10 10.80
N SER A 164 -8.62 5.23 11.69
CA SER A 164 -7.56 6.24 11.55
C SER A 164 -6.62 5.91 10.40
N MET A 165 -6.35 4.63 10.15
CA MET A 165 -5.57 4.17 9.02
C MET A 165 -6.00 2.78 8.57
N TRP A 166 -5.48 2.37 7.42
CA TRP A 166 -5.78 1.10 6.78
C TRP A 166 -4.51 0.25 6.62
N TRP A 167 -4.66 -1.08 6.80
CA TRP A 167 -3.60 -2.04 6.56
C TRP A 167 -4.05 -3.12 5.59
N ALA A 168 -3.23 -3.42 4.59
CA ALA A 168 -3.42 -4.56 3.70
C ALA A 168 -2.66 -5.78 4.24
N ASP A 169 -3.33 -6.87 4.48
CA ASP A 169 -2.72 -8.13 4.91
C ASP A 169 -2.28 -8.95 3.68
N ILE A 170 -0.96 -8.97 3.42
CA ILE A 170 -0.34 -9.66 2.27
C ILE A 170 0.51 -10.83 2.79
N GLU A 171 -0.13 -11.97 2.97
CA GLU A 171 0.50 -13.16 3.53
C GLU A 171 0.40 -14.38 2.62
N THR A 172 1.34 -15.34 2.80
CA THR A 172 1.32 -16.61 2.05
C THR A 172 0.18 -17.55 2.46
N GLY A 173 -0.49 -17.29 3.57
CA GLY A 173 -1.73 -17.97 3.97
C GLY A 173 -2.91 -17.63 3.07
N ASN A 174 -2.88 -16.48 2.43
CA ASN A 174 -3.88 -16.04 1.48
C ASN A 174 -3.66 -16.68 0.09
N SER A 175 -4.67 -16.58 -0.79
CA SER A 175 -4.55 -17.10 -2.16
C SER A 175 -3.70 -16.16 -3.01
N TRP A 176 -2.68 -16.70 -3.68
CA TRP A 176 -1.83 -15.95 -4.60
C TRP A 176 -1.52 -16.78 -5.85
N SER A 177 -1.25 -16.11 -6.96
CA SER A 177 -0.73 -16.74 -8.17
C SER A 177 0.69 -17.25 -7.95
N THR A 178 1.07 -18.30 -8.69
CA THR A 178 2.48 -18.69 -8.80
C THR A 178 3.29 -17.72 -9.68
N ASN A 179 2.61 -16.86 -10.43
CA ASN A 179 3.23 -15.81 -11.24
C ASN A 179 3.33 -14.52 -10.43
N GLN A 180 4.53 -14.19 -9.98
CA GLN A 180 4.79 -12.98 -9.20
C GLN A 180 4.35 -11.70 -9.92
N THR A 181 4.48 -11.61 -11.24
CA THR A 181 4.04 -10.42 -11.99
C THR A 181 2.53 -10.19 -11.86
N VAL A 182 1.73 -11.25 -11.89
CA VAL A 182 0.28 -11.14 -11.63
C VAL A 182 0.01 -10.60 -10.23
N ASN A 183 0.73 -11.12 -9.23
CA ASN A 183 0.60 -10.66 -7.85
C ASN A 183 1.06 -9.20 -7.68
N GLN A 184 2.11 -8.78 -8.39
CA GLN A 184 2.56 -7.39 -8.40
C GLN A 184 1.43 -6.44 -8.85
N TYR A 185 0.75 -6.77 -9.95
CA TYR A 185 -0.39 -5.97 -10.39
C TYR A 185 -1.56 -6.00 -9.40
N ALA A 186 -1.83 -7.14 -8.75
CA ALA A 186 -2.84 -7.19 -7.69
C ALA A 186 -2.46 -6.27 -6.52
N VAL A 187 -1.20 -6.29 -6.08
CA VAL A 187 -0.69 -5.44 -4.98
C VAL A 187 -0.67 -3.95 -5.37
N ASP A 188 -0.33 -3.61 -6.62
CA ASP A 188 -0.49 -2.23 -7.13
C ASP A 188 -1.96 -1.78 -7.05
N GLY A 189 -2.89 -2.66 -7.42
CA GLY A 189 -4.33 -2.39 -7.31
C GLY A 189 -4.79 -2.20 -5.86
N ILE A 190 -4.32 -3.03 -4.94
CA ILE A 190 -4.58 -2.91 -3.50
C ILE A 190 -4.11 -1.53 -3.00
N SER A 191 -2.87 -1.17 -3.26
CA SER A 191 -2.31 0.10 -2.79
C SER A 191 -3.02 1.30 -3.42
N TYR A 192 -3.34 1.26 -4.71
CA TYR A 192 -4.15 2.28 -5.37
C TYR A 192 -5.55 2.42 -4.72
N GLY A 193 -6.22 1.30 -4.46
CA GLY A 193 -7.52 1.28 -3.81
C GLY A 193 -7.45 1.88 -2.40
N MET A 194 -6.39 1.56 -1.65
CA MET A 194 -6.15 2.10 -0.31
C MET A 194 -5.92 3.61 -0.33
N GLU A 195 -5.14 4.14 -1.27
CA GLU A 195 -4.99 5.58 -1.47
C GLU A 195 -6.36 6.27 -1.64
N LYS A 196 -7.28 5.65 -2.39
CA LYS A 196 -8.62 6.21 -2.61
C LYS A 196 -9.51 6.18 -1.37
N ILE A 197 -9.45 5.11 -0.57
CA ILE A 197 -10.25 5.00 0.65
C ILE A 197 -9.63 5.79 1.81
N ALA A 198 -8.32 5.82 1.92
CA ALA A 198 -7.61 6.54 2.97
C ALA A 198 -7.80 8.06 2.85
N SER A 199 -8.04 8.59 1.64
CA SER A 199 -8.34 10.01 1.44
C SER A 199 -9.56 10.51 2.24
N SER A 200 -10.43 9.60 2.70
CA SER A 200 -11.57 9.90 3.58
C SER A 200 -11.24 9.84 5.08
N SER A 201 -10.02 9.45 5.44
CA SER A 201 -9.51 9.28 6.81
C SER A 201 -8.32 10.21 7.06
N LEU A 202 -7.27 9.72 7.77
CA LEU A 202 -6.01 10.47 7.93
C LEU A 202 -5.12 10.47 6.66
N GLY A 203 -5.54 9.78 5.61
CA GLY A 203 -4.77 9.66 4.38
C GLY A 203 -3.60 8.69 4.49
N ILE A 204 -3.65 7.74 5.43
CA ILE A 204 -2.54 6.86 5.77
C ILE A 204 -2.92 5.41 5.48
N TRP A 205 -2.03 4.70 4.78
CA TRP A 205 -2.18 3.26 4.53
C TRP A 205 -0.82 2.54 4.58
N GLY A 206 -0.85 1.31 5.06
CA GLY A 206 0.32 0.47 5.20
C GLY A 206 0.06 -0.97 4.80
N VAL A 207 1.08 -1.80 4.93
CA VAL A 207 1.01 -3.22 4.58
C VAL A 207 1.51 -4.08 5.74
N TYR A 208 0.76 -5.14 6.05
CA TYR A 208 1.20 -6.24 6.90
C TYR A 208 1.76 -7.35 6.03
N SER A 209 2.96 -7.77 6.32
CA SER A 209 3.63 -8.92 5.73
C SER A 209 4.93 -9.23 6.47
N TYR A 210 5.79 -10.05 5.87
CA TYR A 210 7.15 -10.27 6.32
C TYR A 210 8.06 -10.57 5.11
N PRO A 211 9.39 -10.36 5.23
CA PRO A 211 10.30 -10.39 4.09
C PRO A 211 10.16 -11.63 3.21
N SER A 212 10.11 -12.83 3.80
CA SER A 212 10.01 -14.07 3.02
C SER A 212 8.62 -14.29 2.38
N ALA A 213 7.54 -13.77 2.95
CA ALA A 213 6.22 -13.79 2.33
C ALA A 213 6.18 -12.81 1.15
N TRP A 214 6.65 -11.58 1.37
CA TRP A 214 6.74 -10.57 0.34
C TRP A 214 7.55 -11.05 -0.87
N ASP A 215 8.76 -11.58 -0.62
CA ASP A 215 9.64 -12.12 -1.67
C ASP A 215 8.98 -13.27 -2.44
N LYS A 216 8.24 -14.12 -1.76
CA LYS A 216 7.53 -15.24 -2.39
C LYS A 216 6.35 -14.76 -3.23
N ILE A 217 5.60 -13.77 -2.77
CA ILE A 217 4.37 -13.29 -3.41
C ILE A 217 4.70 -12.38 -4.60
N VAL A 218 5.52 -11.35 -4.40
CA VAL A 218 5.79 -10.30 -5.38
C VAL A 218 7.24 -10.21 -5.84
N GLY A 219 8.16 -10.88 -5.19
CA GLY A 219 9.60 -10.83 -5.46
C GLY A 219 10.32 -9.76 -4.66
N SER A 220 11.61 -10.00 -4.41
CA SER A 220 12.47 -9.07 -3.67
C SER A 220 12.61 -7.73 -4.41
N GLY A 221 12.56 -6.64 -3.63
CA GLY A 221 12.72 -5.28 -4.17
C GLY A 221 11.49 -4.74 -4.92
N PHE A 222 10.36 -5.45 -4.91
CA PHE A 222 9.13 -4.89 -5.43
C PHE A 222 8.60 -3.80 -4.50
N THR A 223 8.24 -2.67 -5.09
CA THR A 223 7.54 -1.55 -4.43
C THR A 223 6.26 -1.28 -5.19
N ALA A 224 5.14 -1.24 -4.49
CA ALA A 224 3.83 -0.98 -5.09
C ALA A 224 3.71 0.44 -5.65
N VAL A 225 2.77 0.64 -6.57
CA VAL A 225 2.46 1.96 -7.16
C VAL A 225 0.96 2.25 -6.98
N PRO A 226 0.62 3.24 -6.10
CA PRO A 226 1.48 4.04 -5.23
C PRO A 226 2.20 3.21 -4.14
N PRO A 227 3.32 3.69 -3.57
CA PRO A 227 4.01 2.95 -2.51
C PRO A 227 3.21 2.93 -1.21
N PHE A 228 3.32 1.85 -0.42
CA PHE A 228 2.84 1.82 0.95
C PHE A 228 3.63 2.82 1.81
N GLU A 229 2.99 3.37 2.82
CA GLU A 229 3.58 4.39 3.68
C GLU A 229 4.27 3.82 4.92
N GLY A 230 3.86 2.61 5.34
CA GLY A 230 4.45 1.92 6.47
C GLY A 230 4.33 0.40 6.38
N ASP A 231 5.30 -0.29 6.96
CA ASP A 231 5.34 -1.74 7.08
C ASP A 231 5.01 -2.18 8.51
N TRP A 232 4.20 -3.22 8.61
CA TRP A 232 3.87 -3.93 9.84
C TRP A 232 4.12 -5.44 9.66
N GLY A 233 4.66 -6.10 10.65
CA GLY A 233 4.86 -7.55 10.56
C GLY A 233 5.56 -8.17 11.76
N PRO A 234 5.69 -9.51 11.78
CA PRO A 234 6.19 -10.24 12.93
C PRO A 234 7.68 -10.01 13.20
N SER A 235 8.02 -9.78 14.47
CA SER A 235 9.40 -9.55 14.95
C SER A 235 10.33 -10.74 14.70
N VAL A 236 9.78 -11.95 14.68
CA VAL A 236 10.54 -13.19 14.44
C VAL A 236 11.14 -13.29 13.04
N THR A 237 10.78 -12.39 12.13
CA THR A 237 11.21 -12.38 10.73
C THR A 237 12.35 -11.38 10.44
N SER A 238 13.08 -10.93 11.45
CA SER A 238 14.11 -9.88 11.37
C SER A 238 13.59 -8.47 11.08
N LEU A 239 12.28 -8.25 11.10
CA LEU A 239 11.70 -6.92 11.03
C LEU A 239 11.96 -6.19 12.35
N SER A 240 12.42 -4.95 12.29
CA SER A 240 12.73 -4.15 13.49
C SER A 240 12.46 -2.67 13.29
N CYS A 241 12.14 -1.99 14.39
CA CYS A 241 11.97 -0.55 14.38
C CYS A 241 13.24 0.19 13.87
N GLY A 242 13.03 1.30 13.18
CA GLY A 242 14.11 2.12 12.66
C GLY A 242 14.77 1.59 11.38
N THR A 243 14.20 0.55 10.76
CA THR A 243 14.68 0.00 9.49
C THR A 243 13.70 0.31 8.34
N THR A 244 14.20 0.21 7.11
CA THR A 244 13.35 0.07 5.93
C THR A 244 12.82 -1.35 5.90
N GLY A 245 11.52 -1.49 5.71
CA GLY A 245 10.86 -2.79 5.68
C GLY A 245 10.87 -3.46 4.31
N PHE A 246 10.07 -4.52 4.17
CA PHE A 246 10.03 -5.37 2.98
C PHE A 246 9.42 -4.69 1.75
N SER A 247 8.49 -3.75 1.92
CA SER A 247 7.87 -3.01 0.81
C SER A 247 8.69 -1.81 0.32
N GLY A 248 9.76 -1.48 1.04
CA GLY A 248 10.54 -0.26 0.86
C GLY A 248 10.09 0.91 1.75
N ALA A 249 8.97 0.75 2.46
CA ALA A 249 8.49 1.71 3.46
C ALA A 249 9.21 1.56 4.81
N PRO A 250 9.17 2.57 5.70
CA PRO A 250 9.67 2.41 7.06
C PRO A 250 8.83 1.40 7.87
N VAL A 251 9.45 0.68 8.78
CA VAL A 251 8.74 -0.19 9.72
C VAL A 251 8.04 0.68 10.77
N TRP A 252 6.73 0.60 10.82
CA TRP A 252 5.88 1.36 11.75
C TRP A 252 5.41 0.54 12.94
N ILE A 253 5.23 -0.75 12.75
CA ILE A 253 4.78 -1.68 13.81
C ILE A 253 5.55 -2.99 13.68
N VAL A 254 5.90 -3.54 14.83
CA VAL A 254 6.46 -4.89 14.95
C VAL A 254 5.52 -5.73 15.82
N GLN A 255 4.97 -6.79 15.24
CA GLN A 255 4.13 -7.75 15.96
C GLN A 255 5.03 -8.75 16.71
N GLY A 256 4.81 -8.92 18.00
CA GLY A 256 5.69 -9.74 18.83
C GLY A 256 4.98 -10.44 19.99
N GLY A 257 4.75 -11.75 19.83
CA GLY A 257 4.12 -12.57 20.86
C GLY A 257 2.61 -12.38 20.96
N THR A 258 2.00 -13.02 21.97
CA THR A 258 0.57 -12.99 22.23
C THR A 258 0.28 -12.58 23.68
N SER A 259 -0.90 -12.06 23.93
CA SER A 259 -1.44 -11.84 25.28
C SER A 259 -1.83 -13.17 25.94
N SER A 260 -2.15 -13.13 27.22
CA SER A 260 -2.70 -14.30 27.94
C SER A 260 -4.05 -14.79 27.38
N GLY A 261 -4.74 -13.96 26.60
CA GLY A 261 -5.99 -14.32 25.88
C GLY A 261 -5.78 -14.73 24.43
N GLY A 262 -4.55 -14.98 23.98
CA GLY A 262 -4.29 -15.40 22.60
C GLY A 262 -4.36 -14.28 21.56
N VAL A 263 -4.48 -13.02 21.99
CA VAL A 263 -4.51 -11.84 21.11
C VAL A 263 -3.09 -11.38 20.81
N ASP A 264 -2.80 -11.08 19.56
CA ASP A 264 -1.48 -10.65 19.11
C ASP A 264 -1.09 -9.29 19.69
N LYS A 265 0.19 -9.16 20.02
CA LYS A 265 0.78 -7.95 20.60
C LYS A 265 1.64 -7.22 19.57
N ASP A 266 1.50 -5.92 19.56
CA ASP A 266 2.22 -5.02 18.68
C ASP A 266 3.05 -4.00 19.45
N THR A 267 4.14 -3.55 18.83
CA THR A 267 4.97 -2.46 19.33
C THR A 267 5.11 -1.39 18.25
N GLY A 268 4.76 -0.15 18.57
CA GLY A 268 4.95 1.00 17.71
C GLY A 268 6.41 1.39 17.58
N CYS A 269 6.80 1.88 16.40
CA CYS A 269 8.17 2.21 15.99
C CYS A 269 8.40 3.71 15.72
N GLY A 270 7.49 4.60 16.09
CA GLY A 270 7.58 6.02 15.78
C GLY A 270 8.65 6.80 16.54
#